data_6613896768292ae15c357767490f9673
#
_entry.id   6613896768292ae15c357767490f9673
#
_cell.length_a   1.000
_cell.length_b   1.000
_cell.length_c   1.000
_cell.angle_alpha   90.00
_cell.angle_beta   90.00
_cell.angle_gamma   90.00
#
_symmetry.space_group_name_H-M   'P 1'
#
loop_
_entity.id
_entity.type
_entity.pdbx_description
1 polymer ?
#
loop_
_entity_poly.entity_id
_entity_poly.type
_entity_poly.pdbx_seq_one_letter_code
_entity_poly.pdbx_strand_id
1 'polypeptide(L)'
;MVRVKRGKQARKKKKRLFQQVKGFRWGRKTRLKLAKDALRHALAHAYRGRKEKKRTMRRLWQIQISAACRQEGISYSKFINGLKKNKIDLDRKILSQLAQTRPDIFKKIVEKIKK
;
A
#
# COMPACT_ATOMS: atom_id res chain seq x y z
N MET A 1 -19.69 -50.67 -13.83
CA MET A 1 -19.13 -49.31 -14.06
C MET A 1 -19.45 -48.40 -12.87
N VAL A 2 -18.42 -47.77 -12.26
CA VAL A 2 -18.62 -46.84 -11.14
C VAL A 2 -19.08 -45.48 -11.66
N ARG A 3 -20.26 -45.01 -11.24
CA ARG A 3 -20.83 -43.71 -11.65
C ARG A 3 -20.12 -42.57 -10.88
N VAL A 4 -19.35 -41.74 -11.57
CA VAL A 4 -18.68 -40.56 -10.97
C VAL A 4 -19.64 -39.36 -10.95
N LYS A 5 -20.02 -38.90 -9.74
CA LYS A 5 -20.91 -37.76 -9.54
C LYS A 5 -20.08 -36.43 -9.49
N ARG A 6 -19.97 -35.75 -10.64
CA ARG A 6 -19.20 -34.48 -10.75
C ARG A 6 -20.02 -33.20 -10.45
N GLY A 7 -21.37 -33.29 -10.46
CA GLY A 7 -22.24 -32.11 -10.33
C GLY A 7 -22.11 -31.35 -9.03
N LYS A 8 -21.91 -32.03 -7.89
CA LYS A 8 -21.73 -31.41 -6.57
C LYS A 8 -20.49 -30.51 -6.51
N GLN A 9 -19.36 -30.98 -7.05
CA GLN A 9 -18.11 -30.21 -7.08
C GLN A 9 -18.22 -29.01 -8.03
N ALA A 10 -18.80 -29.17 -9.21
CA ALA A 10 -19.03 -28.09 -10.15
C ALA A 10 -19.92 -26.99 -9.56
N ARG A 11 -20.99 -27.35 -8.83
CA ARG A 11 -21.87 -26.42 -8.12
C ARG A 11 -21.10 -25.67 -7.01
N LYS A 12 -20.28 -26.36 -6.21
CA LYS A 12 -19.44 -25.71 -5.19
C LYS A 12 -18.47 -24.68 -5.80
N LYS A 13 -17.79 -25.03 -6.92
CA LYS A 13 -16.88 -24.11 -7.63
C LYS A 13 -17.63 -22.87 -8.13
N LYS A 14 -18.80 -23.03 -8.75
CA LYS A 14 -19.63 -21.91 -9.20
C LYS A 14 -20.08 -21.03 -8.01
N LYS A 15 -20.55 -21.63 -6.90
CA LYS A 15 -20.96 -20.88 -5.71
C LYS A 15 -19.82 -20.03 -5.13
N ARG A 16 -18.61 -20.58 -5.00
CA ARG A 16 -17.43 -19.84 -4.54
C ARG A 16 -17.10 -18.66 -5.45
N LEU A 17 -17.13 -18.85 -6.78
CA LEU A 17 -16.90 -17.77 -7.73
C LEU A 17 -17.93 -16.65 -7.57
N PHE A 18 -19.22 -16.97 -7.52
CA PHE A 18 -20.28 -15.98 -7.38
C PHE A 18 -20.26 -15.24 -6.04
N GLN A 19 -19.77 -15.86 -4.97
CA GLN A 19 -19.51 -15.16 -3.70
C GLN A 19 -18.45 -14.07 -3.83
N GLN A 20 -17.38 -14.34 -4.62
CA GLN A 20 -16.28 -13.38 -4.82
C GLN A 20 -16.65 -12.20 -5.72
N VAL A 21 -17.59 -12.39 -6.65
CA VAL A 21 -18.09 -11.34 -7.54
C VAL A 21 -19.38 -10.69 -7.05
N LYS A 22 -19.79 -10.95 -5.82
CA LYS A 22 -20.97 -10.33 -5.22
C LYS A 22 -20.80 -8.80 -5.22
N GLY A 23 -21.80 -8.07 -5.71
CA GLY A 23 -21.72 -6.62 -5.87
C GLY A 23 -21.16 -6.15 -7.23
N PHE A 24 -20.66 -7.03 -8.09
CA PHE A 24 -20.25 -6.63 -9.43
C PHE A 24 -21.47 -6.24 -10.27
N ARG A 25 -21.24 -5.35 -11.25
CA ARG A 25 -22.33 -4.82 -12.08
C ARG A 25 -22.76 -5.81 -13.16
N TRP A 26 -24.05 -5.91 -13.40
CA TRP A 26 -24.70 -6.56 -14.53
C TRP A 26 -24.36 -8.06 -14.64
N GLY A 27 -24.15 -8.58 -15.86
CA GLY A 27 -23.81 -9.98 -16.10
C GLY A 27 -22.49 -10.48 -15.45
N ARG A 28 -21.64 -9.58 -14.96
CA ARG A 28 -20.42 -9.94 -14.24
C ARG A 28 -20.66 -10.60 -12.88
N LYS A 29 -21.86 -10.48 -12.32
CA LYS A 29 -22.26 -11.16 -11.07
C LYS A 29 -23.13 -12.41 -11.29
N THR A 30 -23.70 -12.59 -12.50
CA THR A 30 -24.68 -13.65 -12.77
C THR A 30 -24.22 -14.66 -13.83
N ARG A 31 -23.52 -14.21 -14.87
CA ARG A 31 -23.05 -15.07 -15.97
C ARG A 31 -21.65 -15.60 -15.65
N LEU A 32 -21.52 -16.93 -15.59
CA LEU A 32 -20.28 -17.60 -15.15
C LEU A 32 -19.03 -17.16 -15.92
N LYS A 33 -19.11 -17.07 -17.25
CA LYS A 33 -17.97 -16.66 -18.10
C LYS A 33 -17.52 -15.22 -17.78
N LEU A 34 -18.47 -14.29 -17.76
CA LEU A 34 -18.21 -12.89 -17.45
C LEU A 34 -17.75 -12.68 -16.00
N ALA A 35 -18.31 -13.41 -15.05
CA ALA A 35 -17.91 -13.36 -13.65
C ALA A 35 -16.46 -13.83 -13.45
N LYS A 36 -16.09 -14.91 -14.13
CA LYS A 36 -14.71 -15.46 -14.05
C LYS A 36 -13.68 -14.48 -14.61
N ASP A 37 -13.99 -13.87 -15.75
CA ASP A 37 -13.12 -12.87 -16.38
C ASP A 37 -13.02 -11.60 -15.53
N ALA A 38 -14.14 -11.05 -15.11
CA ALA A 38 -14.18 -9.87 -14.23
C ALA A 38 -13.41 -10.08 -12.92
N LEU A 39 -13.52 -11.28 -12.32
CA LEU A 39 -12.76 -11.61 -11.10
C LEU A 39 -11.26 -11.63 -11.35
N ARG A 40 -10.79 -12.20 -12.46
CA ARG A 40 -9.36 -12.22 -12.82
C ARG A 40 -8.81 -10.79 -12.93
N HIS A 41 -9.51 -9.92 -13.64
CA HIS A 41 -9.15 -8.52 -13.76
C HIS A 41 -9.14 -7.79 -12.41
N ALA A 42 -10.18 -8.00 -11.60
CA ALA A 42 -10.26 -7.39 -10.26
C ALA A 42 -9.07 -7.81 -9.36
N LEU A 43 -8.71 -9.08 -9.35
CA LEU A 43 -7.58 -9.58 -8.57
C LEU A 43 -6.23 -9.05 -9.08
N ALA A 44 -6.05 -8.95 -10.40
CA ALA A 44 -4.85 -8.36 -11.00
C ALA A 44 -4.71 -6.87 -10.64
N HIS A 45 -5.80 -6.11 -10.72
CA HIS A 45 -5.82 -4.70 -10.29
C HIS A 45 -5.59 -4.55 -8.79
N ALA A 46 -6.19 -5.40 -7.97
CA ALA A 46 -5.97 -5.39 -6.53
C ALA A 46 -4.50 -5.66 -6.17
N TYR A 47 -3.85 -6.62 -6.84
CA TYR A 47 -2.42 -6.89 -6.67
C TYR A 47 -1.57 -5.67 -7.04
N ARG A 48 -1.81 -5.06 -8.21
CA ARG A 48 -1.13 -3.84 -8.64
C ARG A 48 -1.34 -2.70 -7.65
N GLY A 49 -2.59 -2.46 -7.25
CA GLY A 49 -2.95 -1.40 -6.31
C GLY A 49 -2.25 -1.53 -4.95
N ARG A 50 -2.10 -2.76 -4.42
CA ARG A 50 -1.32 -2.98 -3.19
C ARG A 50 0.17 -2.61 -3.36
N LYS A 51 0.76 -2.85 -4.52
CA LYS A 51 2.14 -2.44 -4.84
C LYS A 51 2.25 -0.92 -4.98
N GLU A 52 1.31 -0.32 -5.68
CA GLU A 52 1.26 1.14 -5.89
C GLU A 52 1.03 1.90 -4.59
N LYS A 53 0.14 1.42 -3.71
CA LYS A 53 -0.11 2.03 -2.40
C LYS A 53 1.19 2.22 -1.60
N LYS A 54 2.05 1.21 -1.57
CA LYS A 54 3.34 1.29 -0.87
C LYS A 54 4.25 2.38 -1.45
N ARG A 55 4.29 2.52 -2.78
CA ARG A 55 5.08 3.55 -3.46
C ARG A 55 4.52 4.95 -3.22
N THR A 56 3.20 5.09 -3.28
CA THR A 56 2.49 6.36 -3.07
C THR A 56 2.69 6.86 -1.64
N MET A 57 2.52 5.98 -0.64
CA MET A 57 2.75 6.34 0.76
C MET A 57 4.21 6.77 1.01
N ARG A 58 5.18 6.07 0.43
CA ARG A 58 6.59 6.47 0.54
C ARG A 58 6.87 7.84 -0.07
N ARG A 59 6.28 8.15 -1.22
CA ARG A 59 6.38 9.49 -1.84
C ARG A 59 5.76 10.57 -0.95
N LEU A 60 4.59 10.30 -0.38
CA LEU A 60 3.93 11.21 0.53
C LEU A 60 4.81 11.53 1.75
N TRP A 61 5.36 10.52 2.41
CA TRP A 61 6.27 10.72 3.54
C TRP A 61 7.51 11.53 3.16
N GLN A 62 8.09 11.29 1.98
CA GLN A 62 9.23 12.06 1.48
C GLN A 62 8.89 13.54 1.29
N ILE A 63 7.71 13.86 0.75
CA ILE A 63 7.24 15.23 0.57
C ILE A 63 7.08 15.91 1.94
N GLN A 64 6.43 15.25 2.89
CA GLN A 64 6.20 15.77 4.24
C GLN A 64 7.51 16.04 4.98
N ILE A 65 8.42 15.08 4.98
CA ILE A 65 9.76 15.25 5.58
C ILE A 65 10.53 16.36 4.88
N SER A 66 10.48 16.43 3.54
CA SER A 66 11.17 17.47 2.77
C SER A 66 10.67 18.87 3.12
N ALA A 67 9.35 19.03 3.30
CA ALA A 67 8.76 20.30 3.71
C ALA A 67 9.28 20.73 5.10
N ALA A 68 9.26 19.83 6.08
CA ALA A 68 9.77 20.09 7.42
C ALA A 68 11.28 20.38 7.43
N CYS A 69 12.06 19.64 6.64
CA CYS A 69 13.50 19.89 6.50
C CYS A 69 13.80 21.28 5.94
N ARG A 70 13.00 21.76 4.96
CA ARG A 70 13.17 23.10 4.39
C ARG A 70 12.88 24.20 5.41
N GLN A 71 11.91 24.02 6.29
CA GLN A 71 11.63 24.95 7.40
C GLN A 71 12.84 25.09 8.33
N GLU A 72 13.58 24.00 8.54
CA GLU A 72 14.80 23.97 9.35
C GLU A 72 16.08 24.28 8.54
N GLY A 73 15.97 24.72 7.29
CA GLY A 73 17.11 25.13 6.44
C GLY A 73 18.02 23.99 5.99
N ILE A 74 17.50 22.75 5.93
CA ILE A 74 18.26 21.58 5.46
C ILE A 74 17.55 20.91 4.28
N SER A 75 18.29 20.35 3.32
CA SER A 75 17.70 19.57 2.24
C SER A 75 17.41 18.13 2.70
N TYR A 76 16.37 17.50 2.11
CA TYR A 76 16.02 16.11 2.40
C TYR A 76 17.20 15.13 2.25
N SER A 77 18.04 15.31 1.22
CA SER A 77 19.19 14.44 0.96
C SER A 77 20.24 14.55 2.07
N LYS A 78 20.54 15.79 2.50
CA LYS A 78 21.47 16.04 3.61
C LYS A 78 20.91 15.47 4.92
N PHE A 79 19.61 15.61 5.17
CA PHE A 79 18.94 15.06 6.34
C PHE A 79 19.04 13.53 6.40
N ILE A 80 18.70 12.83 5.31
CA ILE A 80 18.78 11.35 5.27
C ILE A 80 20.24 10.87 5.40
N ASN A 81 21.19 11.57 4.78
CA ASN A 81 22.61 11.24 4.93
C ASN A 81 23.08 11.45 6.39
N GLY A 82 22.66 12.54 7.02
CA GLY A 82 22.96 12.83 8.42
C GLY A 82 22.38 11.76 9.38
N LEU A 83 21.16 11.29 9.15
CA LEU A 83 20.58 10.17 9.92
C LEU A 83 21.46 8.92 9.83
N LYS A 84 21.90 8.57 8.61
CA LYS A 84 22.77 7.40 8.39
C LYS A 84 24.13 7.55 9.08
N LYS A 85 24.78 8.72 8.97
CA LYS A 85 26.06 9.01 9.62
C LYS A 85 25.96 8.89 11.14
N ASN A 86 24.88 9.39 11.73
CA ASN A 86 24.64 9.34 13.17
C ASN A 86 24.03 8.02 13.65
N LYS A 87 23.89 7.01 12.76
CA LYS A 87 23.29 5.70 13.06
C LYS A 87 21.89 5.79 13.68
N ILE A 88 21.11 6.79 13.27
CA ILE A 88 19.72 6.97 13.71
C ILE A 88 18.82 6.20 12.74
N ASP A 89 18.33 5.04 13.17
CA ASP A 89 17.48 4.17 12.37
C ASP A 89 16.00 4.46 12.66
N LEU A 90 15.45 5.44 11.93
CA LEU A 90 14.04 5.82 11.99
C LEU A 90 13.39 5.69 10.61
N ASP A 91 12.24 5.04 10.58
CA ASP A 91 11.44 4.89 9.37
C ASP A 91 10.88 6.22 8.86
N ARG A 92 10.76 6.33 7.52
CA ARG A 92 10.14 7.51 6.89
C ARG A 92 8.73 7.79 7.38
N LYS A 93 7.97 6.77 7.71
CA LYS A 93 6.63 6.91 8.30
C LYS A 93 6.70 7.62 9.64
N ILE A 94 7.58 7.19 10.53
CA ILE A 94 7.77 7.79 11.86
C ILE A 94 8.27 9.23 11.72
N LEU A 95 9.27 9.47 10.86
CA LEU A 95 9.81 10.81 10.62
C LEU A 95 8.74 11.77 10.08
N SER A 96 7.87 11.32 9.18
CA SER A 96 6.78 12.15 8.65
C SER A 96 5.72 12.43 9.71
N GLN A 97 5.40 11.48 10.56
CA GLN A 97 4.49 11.67 11.69
C GLN A 97 5.08 12.66 12.70
N LEU A 98 6.36 12.53 13.08
CA LEU A 98 7.04 13.47 13.97
C LEU A 98 7.04 14.88 13.40
N ALA A 99 7.31 15.03 12.11
CA ALA A 99 7.29 16.32 11.44
C ALA A 99 5.92 17.03 11.52
N GLN A 100 4.82 16.25 11.54
CA GLN A 100 3.45 16.80 11.59
C GLN A 100 2.94 17.00 13.03
N THR A 101 3.16 16.01 13.91
CA THR A 101 2.55 15.99 15.24
C THR A 101 3.48 16.53 16.33
N ARG A 102 4.77 16.46 16.15
CA ARG A 102 5.78 16.85 17.15
C ARG A 102 6.97 17.58 16.49
N PRO A 103 6.76 18.78 15.92
CA PRO A 103 7.80 19.54 15.23
C PRO A 103 9.01 19.82 16.12
N ASP A 104 8.81 20.00 17.43
CA ASP A 104 9.89 20.23 18.39
C ASP A 104 10.87 19.06 18.45
N ILE A 105 10.36 17.82 18.42
CA ILE A 105 11.21 16.62 18.41
C ILE A 105 11.94 16.50 17.08
N PHE A 106 11.24 16.79 15.97
CA PHE A 106 11.85 16.77 14.64
C PHE A 106 13.00 17.76 14.53
N LYS A 107 12.82 18.98 15.07
CA LYS A 107 13.85 20.02 15.14
C LYS A 107 15.09 19.55 15.91
N LYS A 108 14.93 18.94 17.09
CA LYS A 108 16.04 18.35 17.86
C LYS A 108 16.82 17.30 17.07
N ILE A 109 16.13 16.47 16.27
CA ILE A 109 16.78 15.51 15.37
C ILE A 109 17.60 16.23 14.30
N VAL A 110 17.07 17.28 13.68
CA VAL A 110 17.79 18.08 12.69
C VAL A 110 19.02 18.75 13.30
N GLU A 111 18.91 19.32 14.47
CA GLU A 111 20.02 19.94 15.19
C GLU A 111 21.14 18.94 15.49
N LYS A 112 20.80 17.73 15.91
CA LYS A 112 21.76 16.65 16.14
C LYS A 112 22.50 16.22 14.87
N ILE A 113 21.84 16.32 13.73
CA ILE A 113 22.41 15.96 12.42
C ILE A 113 23.33 17.07 11.88
N LYS A 114 23.07 18.34 12.24
CA LYS A 114 23.86 19.48 11.80
C LYS A 114 25.19 19.58 12.55
N LYS A 115 25.29 18.99 13.74
CA LYS A 115 26.54 18.86 14.52
C LYS A 115 27.40 17.75 13.95
#